data_e6d08600bbaf9af33ba99c7fa23f007f
#
_entry.id   e6d08600bbaf9af33ba99c7fa23f007f
#
_cell.length_a   1.000
_cell.length_b   1.000
_cell.length_c   1.000
_cell.angle_alpha   90.00
_cell.angle_beta   90.00
_cell.angle_gamma   90.00
#
_symmetry.space_group_name_H-M   'P 1'
#
loop_
_entity.id
_entity.type
_entity.pdbx_description
1 polymer ?
#
loop_
_entity_poly.entity_id
_entity_poly.type
_entity_poly.pdbx_seq_one_letter_code
_entity_poly.pdbx_strand_id
1 'polypeptide(L)'
;MDADFYQVTYIVTFFSHFGAVRYKQLCCERGISCRMMPVPRHLSSSCGTCVRCEEDYLSPVDACLEEIEQVAAWDGTGYTTVYHTDEAEG
;
A
#
# COMPACT_ATOMS: atom_id res chain seq x y z
N MET A 1 26.51 6.82 1.73
CA MET A 1 26.26 6.83 1.10
C MET A 1 25.49 6.04 0.48
N ASP A 2 25.34 5.27 0.42
CA ASP A 2 24.67 4.49 -0.19
C ASP A 2 23.38 4.22 0.22
N ALA A 3 22.93 4.65 1.24
CA ALA A 3 21.65 4.41 1.73
C ALA A 3 20.63 4.85 0.81
N ASP A 4 20.95 5.80 0.04
CA ASP A 4 19.93 6.26 -0.80
C ASP A 4 19.60 5.30 -1.84
N PHE A 5 20.31 4.28 -2.05
CA PHE A 5 19.94 3.38 -3.02
C PHE A 5 18.82 2.53 -2.62
N TYR A 6 18.43 2.53 -1.36
CA TYR A 6 17.39 1.67 -0.93
C TYR A 6 16.12 2.41 -0.83
N GLN A 7 15.55 2.77 -1.95
CA GLN A 7 14.26 3.38 -1.90
C GLN A 7 13.26 2.30 -1.91
N VAL A 8 12.56 2.11 -0.82
CA VAL A 8 11.54 1.09 -0.71
C VAL A 8 10.24 1.66 -1.23
N THR A 9 9.56 0.91 -2.06
CA THR A 9 8.26 1.28 -2.57
C THR A 9 7.23 0.43 -1.89
N TYR A 10 6.14 1.03 -1.44
CA TYR A 10 5.09 0.28 -0.77
C TYR A 10 3.87 0.21 -1.67
N ILE A 11 3.27 -0.97 -1.75
CA ILE A 11 2.06 -1.17 -2.53
C ILE A 11 0.97 -1.53 -1.53
N VAL A 12 -0.04 -0.71 -1.44
CA VAL A 12 -1.13 -0.92 -0.50
C VAL A 12 -2.34 -1.36 -1.29
N THR A 13 -2.88 -2.54 -0.98
CA THR A 13 -4.03 -3.05 -1.68
C THR A 13 -5.26 -2.93 -0.79
N PHE A 14 -6.42 -2.97 -1.40
CA PHE A 14 -7.65 -2.67 -0.70
C PHE A 14 -8.74 -3.66 -1.04
N PHE A 15 -9.76 -3.72 -0.20
CA PHE A 15 -10.90 -4.59 -0.48
C PHE A 15 -11.84 -3.95 -1.49
N SER A 16 -11.78 -2.64 -1.63
CA SER A 16 -12.64 -1.96 -2.60
C SER A 16 -11.92 -0.77 -3.20
N HIS A 17 -12.42 -0.32 -4.34
CA HIS A 17 -11.84 0.84 -5.01
C HIS A 17 -12.02 2.08 -4.13
N PHE A 18 -13.10 2.14 -3.40
CA PHE A 18 -13.35 3.26 -2.52
C PHE A 18 -12.23 3.40 -1.49
N GLY A 19 -11.75 2.28 -0.96
CA GLY A 19 -10.67 2.32 0.00
C GLY A 19 -9.40 2.90 -0.60
N ALA A 20 -9.12 2.58 -1.86
CA ALA A 20 -7.93 3.09 -2.51
C ALA A 20 -8.01 4.62 -2.66
N VAL A 21 -9.17 5.12 -3.06
CA VAL A 21 -9.36 6.55 -3.23
C VAL A 21 -9.19 7.26 -1.89
N ARG A 22 -9.80 6.70 -0.86
CA ARG A 22 -9.72 7.31 0.45
C ARG A 22 -8.29 7.34 0.98
N TYR A 23 -7.59 6.23 0.79
CA TYR A 23 -6.21 6.14 1.26
C TYR A 23 -5.33 7.18 0.55
N LYS A 24 -5.53 7.34 -0.74
CA LYS A 24 -4.74 8.30 -1.48
C LYS A 24 -4.98 9.71 -0.94
N GLN A 25 -6.22 10.02 -0.61
CA GLN A 25 -6.52 11.33 -0.06
C GLN A 25 -5.82 11.55 1.28
N LEU A 26 -5.82 10.51 2.12
CA LEU A 26 -5.18 10.61 3.42
C LEU A 26 -3.68 10.80 3.27
N CYS A 27 -3.06 10.11 2.33
CA CYS A 27 -1.65 10.26 2.09
C CYS A 27 -1.32 11.66 1.61
N CYS A 28 -2.14 12.19 0.73
CA CYS A 28 -1.91 13.55 0.23
C CYS A 28 -1.98 14.55 1.37
N GLU A 29 -2.89 14.36 2.31
CA GLU A 29 -3.01 15.25 3.43
C GLU A 29 -1.79 15.22 4.34
N ARG A 30 -1.07 14.11 4.32
CA ARG A 30 0.11 13.94 5.14
C ARG A 30 1.40 14.19 4.38
N GLY A 31 1.30 14.58 3.13
CA GLY A 31 2.49 14.86 2.35
C GLY A 31 3.22 13.60 1.87
N ILE A 32 2.56 12.47 1.87
CA ILE A 32 3.17 11.24 1.40
C ILE A 32 2.95 11.12 -0.10
N SER A 33 4.05 10.93 -0.82
CA SER A 33 3.97 10.82 -2.27
C SER A 33 3.39 9.47 -2.66
N CYS A 34 2.30 9.47 -3.38
CA CYS A 34 1.66 8.23 -3.77
C CYS A 34 0.82 8.40 -5.02
N ARG A 35 0.42 7.29 -5.60
CA ARG A 35 -0.49 7.34 -6.74
C ARG A 35 -1.26 6.02 -6.85
N MET A 36 -2.41 6.07 -7.47
CA MET A 36 -3.23 4.90 -7.70
C MET A 36 -2.78 4.22 -8.98
N MET A 37 -2.82 2.89 -8.99
CA MET A 37 -2.43 2.14 -10.17
C MET A 37 -3.04 0.74 -10.11
N PRO A 38 -3.03 0.00 -11.21
CA PRO A 38 -3.51 -1.37 -11.17
C PRO A 38 -2.58 -2.21 -10.29
N VAL A 39 -3.14 -3.21 -9.65
CA VAL A 39 -2.35 -4.09 -8.80
C VAL A 39 -1.37 -4.89 -9.65
N PRO A 40 -0.09 -4.93 -9.27
CA PRO A 40 0.89 -5.70 -10.03
C PRO A 40 0.55 -7.17 -10.08
N ARG A 41 0.97 -7.84 -11.15
CA ARG A 41 0.64 -9.21 -11.36
C ARG A 41 1.05 -10.12 -10.25
N HIS A 42 2.14 -9.81 -9.57
CA HIS A 42 2.68 -10.67 -8.53
C HIS A 42 1.94 -10.55 -7.21
N LEU A 43 1.02 -9.63 -7.10
CA LEU A 43 0.26 -9.46 -5.88
C LEU A 43 -1.20 -9.80 -6.16
N SER A 44 -1.87 -10.33 -5.16
CA SER A 44 -3.29 -10.57 -5.29
C SER A 44 -4.05 -9.53 -4.50
N SER A 45 -5.21 -9.19 -4.96
CA SER A 45 -6.02 -8.19 -4.30
C SER A 45 -7.48 -8.42 -4.63
N SER A 46 -8.34 -8.06 -3.71
CA SER A 46 -9.78 -8.17 -3.90
C SER A 46 -10.29 -7.17 -4.92
N CYS A 47 -9.61 -6.02 -5.00
CA CYS A 47 -10.06 -5.06 -5.98
C CYS A 47 -8.90 -4.79 -6.93
N GLY A 48 -8.86 -4.63 -8.03
CA GLY A 48 -7.74 -4.49 -8.95
C GLY A 48 -6.98 -3.18 -8.87
N THR A 49 -7.22 -2.36 -7.86
CA THR A 49 -6.57 -1.06 -7.73
C THR A 49 -5.76 -0.99 -6.45
N CYS A 50 -4.58 -0.42 -6.51
CA CYS A 50 -3.76 -0.25 -5.33
C CYS A 50 -3.21 1.16 -5.30
N VAL A 51 -2.56 1.51 -4.19
CA VAL A 51 -1.89 2.80 -4.08
C VAL A 51 -0.40 2.50 -3.89
N ARG A 52 0.42 3.13 -4.71
CA ARG A 52 1.86 2.98 -4.62
C ARG A 52 2.41 4.17 -3.88
N CYS A 53 3.16 3.92 -2.82
CA CYS A 53 3.78 4.96 -2.02
C CYS A 53 5.30 4.86 -2.13
N GLU A 54 5.96 5.98 -2.26
CA GLU A 54 7.41 6.01 -2.39
C GLU A 54 8.03 6.36 -1.06
N GLU A 55 8.93 5.53 -0.57
CA GLU A 55 9.66 5.83 0.65
C GLU A 55 8.89 5.77 1.95
N ASP A 56 7.63 6.01 1.94
CA ASP A 56 6.85 6.00 3.17
C ASP A 56 5.42 5.67 2.85
N TYR A 57 4.67 5.23 3.83
CA TYR A 57 3.27 4.94 3.63
C TYR A 57 2.54 5.16 4.95
N LEU A 58 1.22 5.29 4.86
CA LEU A 58 0.42 5.52 6.04
C LEU A 58 -0.02 4.17 6.56
N SER A 59 0.34 3.85 7.78
CA SER A 59 0.01 2.53 8.32
C SER A 59 -1.50 2.37 8.48
N PRO A 60 -1.99 1.14 8.46
CA PRO A 60 -3.44 0.93 8.63
C PRO A 60 -3.98 1.52 9.92
N VAL A 61 -3.17 1.50 10.97
CA VAL A 61 -3.62 2.06 12.24
C VAL A 61 -3.74 3.57 12.13
N ASP A 62 -2.74 4.21 11.53
CA ASP A 62 -2.78 5.67 11.39
C ASP A 62 -3.85 6.11 10.41
N ALA A 63 -4.12 5.32 9.41
CA ALA A 63 -5.14 5.66 8.44
C ALA A 63 -6.54 5.43 8.98
N CYS A 64 -6.67 4.57 9.98
CA CYS A 64 -7.97 4.20 10.53
C CYS A 64 -8.89 3.75 9.40
N LEU A 65 -8.35 2.94 8.50
CA LEU A 65 -9.10 2.56 7.33
C LEU A 65 -9.16 1.05 7.22
N GLU A 66 -10.33 0.50 7.46
CA GLU A 66 -10.51 -0.94 7.45
C GLU A 66 -10.49 -1.53 6.06
N GLU A 67 -10.51 -0.70 5.04
CA GLU A 67 -10.48 -1.18 3.67
C GLU A 67 -9.11 -1.66 3.23
N ILE A 68 -8.09 -1.43 4.03
CA ILE A 68 -6.74 -1.85 3.65
C ILE A 68 -6.61 -3.35 3.78
N GLU A 69 -6.26 -4.01 2.69
CA GLU A 69 -6.15 -5.44 2.64
C GLU A 69 -4.73 -5.89 2.97
N GLN A 70 -3.75 -5.29 2.36
CA GLN A 70 -2.37 -5.63 2.64
C GLN A 70 -1.43 -4.51 2.23
N VAL A 71 -0.25 -4.51 2.82
CA VAL A 71 0.82 -3.60 2.43
C VAL A 71 2.02 -4.46 2.08
N ALA A 72 2.54 -4.30 0.89
CA ALA A 72 3.71 -5.05 0.45
C ALA A 72 4.84 -4.08 0.14
N ALA A 73 6.04 -4.42 0.54
CA ALA A 73 7.21 -3.60 0.29
C ALA A 73 8.00 -4.20 -0.86
N TRP A 74 8.38 -3.37 -1.80
CA TRP A 74 9.16 -3.80 -2.96
C TRP A 74 10.58 -3.28 -2.77
N ASP A 75 11.55 -4.17 -2.76
CA ASP A 75 12.92 -3.77 -2.50
C ASP A 75 13.79 -3.85 -3.75
N GLY A 76 13.22 -4.00 -4.89
CA GLY A 76 13.97 -4.09 -6.13
C GLY A 76 14.11 -5.51 -6.63
N THR A 77 13.88 -6.49 -5.78
CA THR A 77 13.97 -7.87 -6.19
C THR A 77 12.71 -8.66 -5.91
N GLY A 78 11.91 -8.22 -4.99
CA GLY A 78 10.67 -8.94 -4.70
C GLY A 78 9.83 -8.18 -3.70
N TYR A 79 8.63 -8.70 -3.45
CA TYR A 79 7.70 -8.09 -2.52
C TYR A 79 7.74 -8.83 -1.20
N THR A 80 7.70 -8.08 -0.12
CA THR A 80 7.61 -8.63 1.22
C THR A 80 6.36 -8.07 1.86
N THR A 81 5.50 -8.94 2.39
CA THR A 81 4.28 -8.47 3.03
C THR A 81 4.62 -7.83 4.37
N VAL A 82 4.26 -6.57 4.52
CA VAL A 82 4.49 -5.84 5.75
C VAL A 82 3.25 -5.91 6.63
N TYR A 83 2.07 -5.96 6.04
CA TYR A 83 0.82 -6.01 6.77
C TYR A 83 -0.20 -6.78 5.95
N HIS A 84 -0.98 -7.59 6.59
CA HIS A 84 -2.04 -8.31 5.90
C HIS A 84 -3.19 -8.53 6.86
N THR A 85 -4.36 -8.09 6.46
CA THR A 85 -5.55 -8.28 7.27
C THR A 85 -5.98 -9.71 7.17
N ASP A 86 -6.26 -10.32 8.30
CA ASP A 86 -6.71 -11.69 8.31
C ASP A 86 -8.20 -11.72 8.40
N GLU A 87 -8.84 -11.23 7.40
CA GLU A 87 -10.26 -11.17 7.40
C GLU A 87 -10.91 -12.49 7.42
N ALA A 88 -10.25 -13.45 6.92
CA ALA A 88 -10.84 -14.73 6.84
C ALA A 88 -11.15 -15.31 8.18
N GLU A 89 -10.51 -14.80 9.17
CA GLU A 89 -10.74 -15.29 10.41
C GLU A 89 -11.95 -14.83 10.92
N GLY A 90 -12.36 -13.76 10.56
CA GLY A 90 -13.49 -13.05 11.08
C GLY A 90 -14.70 -13.75 11.09
#